data_c5a846853baa32f148c3c3b3774f5e1d
#
_entry.id   c5a846853baa32f148c3c3b3774f5e1d
#
_cell.length_a   1.000
_cell.length_b   1.000
_cell.length_c   1.000
_cell.angle_alpha   90.00
_cell.angle_beta   90.00
_cell.angle_gamma   90.00
#
_symmetry.space_group_name_H-M   'P 1'
#
loop_
_entity.id
_entity.type
_entity.pdbx_description
1 polymer ?
#
loop_
_entity_poly.entity_id
_entity_poly.type
_entity_poly.pdbx_seq_one_letter_code
_entity_poly.pdbx_strand_id
1 'polypeptide(L)' 'MSRKASPVRVGLIGFGTIGAGVVKVLRAHRAEIARRVGRPTDIVTIADLDTKTDRGVAVPPARLVPDARAVLDDPDI' A
#
# COMPACT_ATOMS: atom_id res chain seq x y z
N MET A 1 16.84 10.93 -22.51
CA MET A 1 17.07 10.07 -21.35
C MET A 1 15.75 9.52 -20.85
N SER A 2 15.75 8.26 -20.59
CA SER A 2 14.57 7.66 -19.98
C SER A 2 14.66 7.84 -18.47
N ARG A 3 13.73 8.57 -17.91
CA ARG A 3 13.60 8.69 -16.46
C ARG A 3 12.44 7.83 -16.01
N LYS A 4 12.69 6.97 -15.05
CA LYS A 4 11.62 6.23 -14.44
C LYS A 4 10.70 7.18 -13.71
N ALA A 5 9.40 7.05 -13.94
CA ALA A 5 8.43 7.80 -13.17
C ALA A 5 8.50 7.39 -11.70
N SER A 6 8.35 8.36 -10.81
CA SER A 6 8.27 8.09 -9.37
C SER A 6 7.07 7.21 -9.08
N PRO A 7 7.17 6.25 -8.16
CA PRO A 7 6.03 5.44 -7.77
C PRO A 7 4.89 6.29 -7.23
N VAL A 8 3.67 5.86 -7.49
CA VAL A 8 2.51 6.38 -6.78
C VAL A 8 2.54 5.79 -5.36
N ARG A 9 2.63 6.63 -4.35
CA ARG A 9 2.74 6.21 -2.97
C ARG A 9 1.34 6.10 -2.37
N VAL A 10 0.96 4.88 -2.05
CA VAL A 10 -0.40 4.55 -1.60
C VAL A 10 -0.39 4.30 -0.10
N GLY A 11 -1.28 4.96 0.60
CA GLY A 11 -1.60 4.65 1.98
C GLY A 11 -2.94 3.93 2.06
N LEU A 12 -3.03 2.92 2.90
CA LEU A 12 -4.24 2.15 3.09
C LEU A 12 -4.71 2.29 4.53
N ILE A 13 -5.96 2.68 4.71
CA ILE A 13 -6.58 2.73 6.03
C ILE A 13 -7.54 1.57 6.16
N GLY A 14 -7.25 0.68 7.10
CA GLY A 14 -7.98 -0.56 7.30
C GLY A 14 -7.30 -1.74 6.62
N PHE A 15 -6.96 -2.76 7.42
CA PHE A 15 -6.27 -3.96 6.94
C PHE A 15 -7.05 -5.22 7.31
N GLY A 16 -8.38 -5.13 7.34
CA GLY A 16 -9.24 -6.30 7.49
C GLY A 16 -9.26 -7.13 6.21
N THR A 17 -10.23 -8.01 6.07
CA THR A 17 -10.33 -8.91 4.92
C THR A 17 -10.35 -8.14 3.60
N ILE A 18 -11.08 -7.03 3.53
CA ILE A 18 -11.17 -6.23 2.30
C ILE A 18 -9.84 -5.52 2.03
N GLY A 19 -9.23 -4.91 3.05
CA GLY A 19 -7.95 -4.23 2.89
C GLY A 19 -6.83 -5.17 2.48
N ALA A 20 -6.78 -6.37 3.07
CA ALA A 20 -5.83 -7.40 2.67
C ALA A 20 -6.05 -7.83 1.22
N GLY A 21 -7.32 -7.91 0.79
CA GLY A 21 -7.66 -8.20 -0.61
C GLY A 21 -7.15 -7.13 -1.56
N VAL A 22 -7.25 -5.87 -1.19
CA VAL A 22 -6.70 -4.76 -1.99
C VAL A 22 -5.18 -4.90 -2.15
N VAL A 23 -4.46 -5.22 -1.08
CA VAL A 23 -3.01 -5.43 -1.15
C VAL A 23 -2.68 -6.57 -2.10
N LYS A 24 -3.40 -7.68 -2.02
CA LYS A 24 -3.20 -8.83 -2.91
C LYS A 24 -3.40 -8.46 -4.38
N VAL A 25 -4.47 -7.74 -4.69
CA VAL A 25 -4.79 -7.32 -6.05
C VAL A 25 -3.72 -6.38 -6.59
N LEU A 26 -3.30 -5.39 -5.82
CA LEU A 26 -2.28 -4.44 -6.25
C LEU A 26 -0.95 -5.13 -6.52
N ARG A 27 -0.58 -6.12 -5.70
CA ARG A 27 0.65 -6.88 -5.91
C ARG A 27 0.56 -7.82 -7.12
N ALA A 28 -0.55 -8.53 -7.27
CA ALA A 28 -0.74 -9.48 -8.35
C ALA A 28 -0.77 -8.82 -9.72
N HIS A 29 -1.31 -7.61 -9.81
CA HIS A 29 -1.49 -6.88 -11.05
C HIS A 29 -0.57 -5.66 -11.17
N ARG A 30 0.51 -5.64 -10.44
CA ARG A 30 1.40 -4.49 -10.34
C ARG A 30 1.88 -3.99 -11.70
N ALA A 31 2.35 -4.89 -12.55
CA ALA A 31 2.86 -4.53 -13.87
C ALA A 31 1.76 -3.95 -14.77
N GLU A 32 0.58 -4.56 -14.77
CA GLU A 32 -0.55 -4.09 -15.57
C GLU A 32 -1.04 -2.72 -15.10
N ILE A 33 -1.15 -2.52 -13.80
CA ILE A 33 -1.55 -1.25 -13.22
C ILE A 33 -0.53 -0.17 -13.57
N ALA A 34 0.77 -0.48 -13.46
CA ALA A 34 1.83 0.45 -13.82
C ALA A 34 1.74 0.89 -15.29
N ARG A 35 1.42 -0.04 -16.19
CA ARG A 35 1.24 0.30 -17.60
C ARG A 35 0.05 1.23 -17.84
N ARG A 36 -1.06 1.00 -17.16
CA ARG A 36 -2.28 1.79 -17.32
C ARG A 36 -2.18 3.17 -16.68
N VAL A 37 -1.55 3.25 -15.53
CA VAL A 37 -1.36 4.51 -14.80
C VAL A 37 -0.15 5.28 -15.33
N GLY A 38 0.80 4.59 -15.95
CA GLY A 38 2.06 5.17 -16.40
C GLY A 38 3.13 5.22 -15.33
N ARG A 39 2.85 4.69 -14.14
CA ARG A 39 3.76 4.70 -12.99
C ARG A 39 3.51 3.47 -12.12
N PRO A 40 4.54 2.91 -11.49
CA PRO A 40 4.33 1.85 -10.52
C PRO A 40 3.59 2.38 -9.28
N THR A 41 2.90 1.50 -8.58
CA THR A 41 2.29 1.81 -7.29
C THR A 41 3.09 1.14 -6.19
N ASP A 42 3.17 1.79 -5.04
CA ASP A 42 3.86 1.26 -3.86
C ASP A 42 3.00 1.54 -2.63
N ILE A 43 2.60 0.49 -1.93
CA ILE A 43 1.88 0.63 -0.69
C ILE A 43 2.91 0.87 0.41
N VAL A 44 3.01 2.12 0.84
CA VAL A 44 4.07 2.53 1.76
C VAL A 44 3.64 2.46 3.22
N THR A 45 2.36 2.61 3.50
CA THR A 45 1.84 2.58 4.88
C THR A 45 0.45 1.99 4.90
N ILE A 46 0.22 1.10 5.84
CA ILE A 46 -1.09 0.51 6.12
C ILE A 46 -1.42 0.81 7.57
N ALA A 47 -2.56 1.43 7.81
CA ALA A 47 -3.01 1.76 9.15
C ALA A 47 -4.20 0.88 9.54
N ASP A 48 -4.11 0.22 10.69
CA ASP A 48 -5.20 -0.55 11.27
C ASP A 48 -4.97 -0.67 12.77
N LEU A 49 -6.02 -0.61 13.56
CA LEU A 49 -5.93 -0.80 15.00
C LEU A 49 -5.39 -2.18 15.36
N ASP A 50 -5.69 -3.18 14.55
CA ASP A 50 -5.16 -4.53 14.70
C ASP A 50 -3.95 -4.70 13.77
N THR A 51 -2.75 -4.67 14.37
CA THR A 51 -1.50 -4.85 13.64
C THR A 51 -0.91 -6.24 13.81
N LYS A 52 -1.63 -7.16 14.48
CA LYS A 52 -1.09 -8.47 14.86
C LYS A 52 -1.74 -9.63 14.14
N THR A 53 -3.01 -9.53 13.79
CA THR A 53 -3.71 -10.63 13.11
C THR A 53 -3.12 -10.87 11.73
N ASP A 54 -2.80 -12.12 11.44
CA ASP A 54 -2.34 -12.52 10.11
C ASP A 54 -3.50 -12.44 9.13
N ARG A 55 -3.36 -11.61 8.10
CA ARG A 55 -4.38 -11.42 7.06
C ARG A 55 -4.06 -12.21 5.78
N GLY A 56 -3.07 -13.09 5.83
CA GLY A 56 -2.66 -13.88 4.67
C GLY A 56 -1.86 -13.09 3.64
N VAL A 57 -1.37 -11.92 4.00
CA VAL A 57 -0.54 -11.07 3.15
C VAL A 57 0.68 -10.63 3.95
N ALA A 58 1.86 -10.85 3.40
CA ALA A 58 3.09 -10.41 4.05
C ALA A 58 3.24 -8.90 3.93
N VAL A 59 3.35 -8.22 5.07
CA VAL A 59 3.58 -6.78 5.16
C VAL A 59 4.75 -6.55 6.11
N PRO A 60 5.78 -5.79 5.70
CA PRO A 60 6.84 -5.43 6.63
C PRO A 60 6.26 -4.72 7.85
N PRO A 61 6.69 -5.09 9.08
CA PRO A 61 6.13 -4.49 10.29
C PRO A 61 6.22 -2.97 10.32
N ALA A 62 7.27 -2.39 9.74
CA ALA A 62 7.45 -0.94 9.70
C ALA A 62 6.38 -0.22 8.86
N ARG A 63 5.67 -0.94 7.99
CA ARG A 63 4.62 -0.36 7.14
C ARG A 63 3.22 -0.55 7.69
N LEU A 64 3.07 -1.35 8.72
CA LEU A 64 1.77 -1.61 9.36
C LEU A 64 1.74 -0.87 10.69
N VAL A 65 0.92 0.15 10.77
CA VAL A 65 0.87 1.06 11.92
C VAL A 65 -0.54 1.14 12.49
N PRO A 66 -0.70 1.45 13.79
CA PRO A 66 -2.03 1.47 14.41
C PRO A 66 -2.81 2.76 14.18
N ASP A 67 -2.17 3.85 13.75
CA ASP A 67 -2.80 5.16 13.69
C ASP A 67 -2.99 5.61 12.23
N ALA A 68 -4.24 5.82 11.82
CA ALA A 68 -4.58 6.29 10.47
C ALA A 68 -3.96 7.65 10.15
N ARG A 69 -3.60 8.45 11.13
CA ARG A 69 -2.94 9.74 10.89
C ARG A 69 -1.59 9.59 10.23
N ALA A 70 -0.92 8.47 10.42
CA ALA A 70 0.33 8.20 9.71
C ALA A 70 0.13 8.16 8.19
N VAL A 71 -1.07 7.84 7.72
CA VAL A 71 -1.43 7.89 6.31
C VAL A 71 -1.92 9.29 5.92
N LEU A 72 -2.83 9.86 6.71
CA LEU A 72 -3.48 11.13 6.39
C LEU A 72 -2.52 12.32 6.41
N ASP A 73 -1.54 12.27 7.30
CA ASP A 73 -0.61 13.39 7.51
C ASP A 73 0.69 13.24 6.70
N ASP A 74 0.86 12.13 5.98
CA ASP A 74 2.06 11.92 5.18
C ASP A 74 1.95 12.69 3.86
N PRO A 75 2.79 13.71 3.63
CA PRO A 75 2.70 14.53 2.43
C PRO A 75 3.14 13.79 1.17
N ASP A 76 3.78 12.63 1.30
CA ASP A 76 4.27 11.85 0.17
C ASP A 76 3.27 10.81 -0.32
N ILE A 77 2.15 10.66 0.38
CA ILE A 77 1.06 9.77 -0.02
C ILE A 77 0.06 10.50 -0.89
#